data_c22a031f35633d500818cec459f97e37
#
_entry.id   c22a031f35633d500818cec459f97e37
#
_cell.length_a   1.000
_cell.length_b   1.000
_cell.length_c   1.000
_cell.angle_alpha   90.00
_cell.angle_beta   90.00
_cell.angle_gamma   90.00
#
_symmetry.space_group_name_H-M   'P 1'
#
loop_
_entity.id
_entity.type
_entity.pdbx_description
1 polymer ?
#
loop_
_entity_poly.entity_id
_entity_poly.type
_entity_poly.pdbx_seq_one_letter_code
_entity_poly.pdbx_strand_id
1 'polypeptide(L)'
;MDKFRAYGQFLKRGEHIYRTSAHLQWGDSTKSLGCCVLLNPGSATLEKVAPEVYSRLLADGKAHGQVIPDPTMNQLATLLERIYGQSLEGQFKFYNLFWLQNTDDQDVIEQFVELVTKGDFQFDESLIELVELKQHPWILLGWGVKKHKRHWRPFVQIKDKWVSLIQTSCVPIFGKAHPKQKSGYYYYHPCPQIQTHRPQIINDLEDIYNRVVRHLEINISEDEIHGTI
;
A
#
# COMPACT_ATOMS: atom_id res chain seq x y z
N MET A 1 5.78 -11.09 22.48
CA MET A 1 4.87 -11.53 21.39
C MET A 1 4.80 -10.39 20.39
N ASP A 2 5.07 -10.68 19.14
CA ASP A 2 4.94 -9.68 18.10
C ASP A 2 3.47 -9.24 18.01
N LYS A 3 3.21 -7.93 18.04
CA LYS A 3 1.86 -7.38 18.04
C LYS A 3 1.09 -7.71 16.76
N PHE A 4 1.79 -7.99 15.65
CA PHE A 4 1.26 -8.35 14.34
C PHE A 4 2.19 -9.29 13.58
N ARG A 5 1.66 -9.95 12.57
CA ARG A 5 2.39 -10.78 11.61
C ARG A 5 2.33 -10.12 10.23
N ALA A 6 3.39 -10.20 9.45
CA ALA A 6 3.43 -9.71 8.08
C ALA A 6 3.50 -10.85 7.08
N TYR A 7 2.74 -10.77 5.99
CA TYR A 7 2.69 -11.78 4.94
C TYR A 7 2.91 -11.14 3.58
N GLY A 8 3.46 -11.93 2.65
CA GLY A 8 3.65 -11.52 1.26
C GLY A 8 3.41 -12.66 0.28
N GLN A 9 2.94 -12.30 -0.92
CA GLN A 9 2.90 -13.18 -2.08
C GLN A 9 3.93 -12.70 -3.09
N PHE A 10 4.68 -13.64 -3.65
CA PHE A 10 5.81 -13.35 -4.52
C PHE A 10 5.70 -14.12 -5.82
N LEU A 11 6.18 -13.49 -6.88
CA LEU A 11 6.30 -14.04 -8.21
C LEU A 11 7.72 -13.75 -8.72
N LYS A 12 8.42 -14.77 -9.25
CA LYS A 12 9.71 -14.61 -9.94
C LYS A 12 9.48 -14.73 -11.44
N ARG A 13 9.95 -13.75 -12.21
CA ARG A 13 9.97 -13.75 -13.66
C ARG A 13 11.37 -13.32 -14.12
N GLY A 14 12.11 -14.22 -14.77
CA GLY A 14 13.51 -13.97 -15.10
C GLY A 14 14.34 -13.65 -13.85
N GLU A 15 15.09 -12.57 -13.92
CA GLU A 15 15.92 -12.09 -12.79
C GLU A 15 15.15 -11.25 -11.75
N HIS A 16 13.89 -10.93 -12.03
CA HIS A 16 13.11 -10.04 -11.16
C HIS A 16 12.20 -10.80 -10.20
N ILE A 17 12.13 -10.30 -8.97
CA ILE A 17 11.15 -10.72 -7.97
C ILE A 17 10.10 -9.61 -7.84
N TYR A 18 8.84 -10.03 -7.90
CA TYR A 18 7.67 -9.19 -7.74
C TYR A 18 6.96 -9.57 -6.45
N ARG A 19 6.54 -8.61 -5.65
CA ARG A 19 5.62 -8.84 -4.53
C ARG A 19 4.21 -8.41 -4.96
N THR A 20 3.40 -9.40 -5.31
CA THR A 20 2.07 -9.17 -5.87
C THR A 20 1.03 -8.78 -4.85
N SER A 21 1.23 -9.17 -3.58
CA SER A 21 0.34 -8.83 -2.46
C SER A 21 1.13 -8.82 -1.17
N ALA A 22 0.69 -8.01 -0.20
CA ALA A 22 1.16 -8.08 1.19
C ALA A 22 0.06 -7.62 2.16
N HIS A 23 0.11 -8.11 3.40
CA HIS A 23 -0.76 -7.62 4.47
C HIS A 23 -0.09 -7.75 5.84
N LEU A 24 -0.55 -6.93 6.77
CA LEU A 24 -0.33 -7.09 8.20
C LEU A 24 -1.56 -7.75 8.82
N GLN A 25 -1.33 -8.66 9.74
CA GLN A 25 -2.35 -9.43 10.44
C GLN A 25 -2.25 -9.22 11.95
N TRP A 26 -3.31 -8.72 12.56
CA TRP A 26 -3.53 -8.71 14.00
C TRP A 26 -4.60 -9.74 14.37
N GLY A 27 -4.32 -10.57 15.37
CA GLY A 27 -5.22 -11.68 15.74
C GLY A 27 -5.50 -12.62 14.57
N ASP A 28 -6.70 -13.20 14.53
CA ASP A 28 -7.11 -14.19 13.52
C ASP A 28 -8.29 -13.72 12.64
N SER A 29 -8.82 -12.53 12.89
CA SER A 29 -9.89 -11.95 12.09
C SER A 29 -9.41 -11.58 10.67
N THR A 30 -10.23 -11.84 9.66
CA THR A 30 -10.00 -11.45 8.27
C THR A 30 -10.63 -10.10 7.92
N LYS A 31 -11.23 -9.41 8.91
CA LYS A 31 -11.84 -8.09 8.71
C LYS A 31 -10.79 -7.10 8.18
N SER A 32 -11.16 -6.32 7.16
CA SER A 32 -10.29 -5.26 6.68
C SER A 32 -10.21 -4.11 7.68
N LEU A 33 -8.99 -3.70 8.02
CA LEU A 33 -8.69 -2.50 8.80
C LEU A 33 -8.45 -1.28 7.90
N GLY A 34 -8.41 -1.49 6.59
CA GLY A 34 -8.07 -0.51 5.57
C GLY A 34 -7.01 -1.05 4.63
N CYS A 35 -6.61 -0.22 3.68
CA CYS A 35 -5.50 -0.52 2.79
C CYS A 35 -4.66 0.72 2.47
N CYS A 36 -3.49 0.50 1.87
CA CYS A 36 -2.71 1.58 1.27
C CYS A 36 -2.39 1.28 -0.19
N VAL A 37 -2.19 2.36 -0.97
CA VAL A 37 -1.61 2.28 -2.31
C VAL A 37 -0.30 3.07 -2.30
N LEU A 38 0.81 2.33 -2.45
CA LEU A 38 2.18 2.85 -2.42
C LEU A 38 2.82 2.78 -3.81
N LEU A 39 4.06 3.25 -3.95
CA LEU A 39 4.78 3.23 -5.23
C LEU A 39 5.05 1.80 -5.69
N ASN A 40 5.84 1.07 -4.93
CA ASN A 40 6.31 -0.27 -5.21
C ASN A 40 6.55 -1.05 -3.90
N PRO A 41 6.71 -2.36 -3.95
CA PRO A 41 7.07 -3.16 -2.79
C PRO A 41 8.44 -2.77 -2.20
N GLY A 42 8.49 -2.68 -0.87
CA GLY A 42 9.74 -2.48 -0.13
C GLY A 42 10.59 -3.75 0.00
N SER A 43 11.45 -3.78 1.03
CA SER A 43 12.47 -4.81 1.22
C SER A 43 12.02 -6.07 1.95
N ALA A 44 10.75 -6.20 2.34
CA ALA A 44 10.26 -7.40 3.01
C ALA A 44 10.40 -8.63 2.10
N THR A 45 11.03 -9.70 2.61
CA THR A 45 11.36 -10.92 1.85
C THR A 45 11.07 -12.18 2.66
N LEU A 46 10.90 -13.31 1.97
CA LEU A 46 10.77 -14.65 2.54
C LEU A 46 12.10 -15.24 3.01
N GLU A 47 13.22 -14.83 2.41
CA GLU A 47 14.52 -15.49 2.53
C GLU A 47 14.95 -15.76 3.97
N LYS A 48 14.76 -14.80 4.88
CA LYS A 48 15.21 -14.89 6.26
C LYS A 48 14.23 -15.60 7.21
N VAL A 49 12.96 -15.67 6.83
CA VAL A 49 11.89 -16.20 7.71
C VAL A 49 11.50 -17.61 7.32
N ALA A 50 11.49 -17.89 6.03
CA ALA A 50 11.04 -19.16 5.48
C ALA A 50 11.94 -19.58 4.30
N PRO A 51 13.19 -20.01 4.57
CA PRO A 51 14.16 -20.35 3.52
C PRO A 51 13.65 -21.43 2.56
N GLU A 52 12.87 -22.41 3.05
CA GLU A 52 12.25 -23.45 2.22
C GLU A 52 11.15 -22.89 1.30
N VAL A 53 10.43 -21.87 1.74
CA VAL A 53 9.42 -21.17 0.91
C VAL A 53 10.12 -20.30 -0.12
N TYR A 54 11.23 -19.66 0.25
CA TYR A 54 12.06 -18.89 -0.68
C TYR A 54 12.70 -19.81 -1.74
N SER A 55 13.18 -20.99 -1.35
CA SER A 55 13.70 -21.99 -2.30
C SER A 55 12.62 -22.42 -3.30
N ARG A 56 11.37 -22.58 -2.85
CA ARG A 56 10.22 -22.84 -3.76
C ARG A 56 9.96 -21.65 -4.70
N LEU A 57 10.07 -20.41 -4.23
CA LEU A 57 9.95 -19.24 -5.11
C LEU A 57 10.98 -19.28 -6.24
N LEU A 58 12.22 -19.68 -5.93
CA LEU A 58 13.28 -19.78 -6.93
C LEU A 58 13.05 -20.93 -7.93
N ALA A 59 12.50 -22.06 -7.48
CA ALA A 59 12.22 -23.25 -8.28
C ALA A 59 10.92 -23.14 -9.09
N ASP A 60 9.83 -22.76 -8.43
CA ASP A 60 8.47 -22.83 -8.98
C ASP A 60 7.97 -21.45 -9.50
N GLY A 61 8.75 -20.39 -9.26
CA GLY A 61 8.43 -19.04 -9.69
C GLY A 61 7.34 -18.35 -8.85
N LYS A 62 6.72 -19.03 -7.87
CA LYS A 62 5.66 -18.47 -7.01
C LYS A 62 5.81 -18.96 -5.56
N ALA A 63 5.58 -18.07 -4.61
CA ALA A 63 5.50 -18.43 -3.20
C ALA A 63 4.67 -17.42 -2.41
N HIS A 64 4.17 -17.85 -1.27
CA HIS A 64 3.55 -16.98 -0.27
C HIS A 64 3.95 -17.42 1.13
N GLY A 65 4.03 -16.50 2.05
CA GLY A 65 4.39 -16.82 3.43
C GLY A 65 4.60 -15.60 4.30
N GLN A 66 4.96 -15.86 5.54
CA GLN A 66 5.33 -14.83 6.49
C GLN A 66 6.65 -14.17 6.07
N VAL A 67 6.74 -12.85 6.28
CA VAL A 67 7.93 -12.05 5.99
C VAL A 67 8.37 -11.27 7.23
N ILE A 68 9.64 -10.84 7.26
CA ILE A 68 10.07 -9.83 8.22
C ILE A 68 9.50 -8.49 7.76
N PRO A 69 8.76 -7.77 8.63
CA PRO A 69 8.23 -6.46 8.29
C PRO A 69 9.34 -5.49 7.90
N ASP A 70 9.19 -4.82 6.77
CA ASP A 70 10.08 -3.73 6.38
C ASP A 70 9.77 -2.43 7.17
N PRO A 71 10.60 -1.37 7.05
CA PRO A 71 10.36 -0.12 7.75
C PRO A 71 9.00 0.52 7.46
N THR A 72 8.47 0.36 6.24
CA THR A 72 7.15 0.89 5.85
C THR A 72 6.03 0.13 6.56
N MET A 73 6.12 -1.19 6.62
CA MET A 73 5.17 -2.03 7.35
C MET A 73 5.15 -1.69 8.83
N ASN A 74 6.31 -1.54 9.48
CA ASN A 74 6.40 -1.15 10.88
C ASN A 74 5.83 0.25 11.13
N GLN A 75 6.09 1.19 10.23
CA GLN A 75 5.59 2.56 10.31
C GLN A 75 4.05 2.60 10.21
N LEU A 76 3.48 1.84 9.28
CA LEU A 76 2.02 1.75 9.12
C LEU A 76 1.36 0.95 10.24
N ALA A 77 2.02 -0.07 10.80
CA ALA A 77 1.54 -0.73 12.01
C ALA A 77 1.39 0.27 13.17
N THR A 78 2.38 1.15 13.36
CA THR A 78 2.28 2.22 14.38
C THR A 78 1.10 3.16 14.12
N LEU A 79 0.83 3.54 12.86
CA LEU A 79 -0.33 4.35 12.51
C LEU A 79 -1.65 3.64 12.85
N LEU A 80 -1.78 2.36 12.49
CA LEU A 80 -2.97 1.56 12.75
C LEU A 80 -3.23 1.38 14.25
N GLU A 81 -2.18 1.14 15.04
CA GLU A 81 -2.28 1.06 16.50
C GLU A 81 -2.78 2.37 17.12
N ARG A 82 -2.42 3.52 16.55
CA ARG A 82 -2.94 4.83 17.01
C ARG A 82 -4.41 5.04 16.60
N ILE A 83 -4.78 4.65 15.38
CA ILE A 83 -6.14 4.81 14.85
C ILE A 83 -7.13 3.93 15.63
N TYR A 84 -6.79 2.65 15.83
CA TYR A 84 -7.70 1.63 16.37
C TYR A 84 -7.47 1.29 17.85
N GLY A 85 -6.35 1.72 18.43
CA GLY A 85 -5.99 1.43 19.81
C GLY A 85 -5.48 0.00 20.02
N GLN A 86 -5.54 -0.47 21.28
CA GLN A 86 -4.94 -1.76 21.68
C GLN A 86 -5.76 -3.00 21.30
N SER A 87 -7.03 -2.84 20.96
CA SER A 87 -7.95 -3.93 20.57
C SER A 87 -7.93 -4.19 19.06
N LEU A 88 -6.82 -3.91 18.40
CA LEU A 88 -6.68 -4.04 16.97
C LEU A 88 -6.70 -5.52 16.55
N GLU A 89 -7.69 -5.89 15.72
CA GLU A 89 -7.86 -7.22 15.17
C GLU A 89 -8.33 -7.14 13.71
N GLY A 90 -7.64 -7.83 12.79
CA GLY A 90 -7.95 -7.81 11.37
C GLY A 90 -6.74 -7.71 10.47
N GLN A 91 -6.97 -7.34 9.22
CA GLN A 91 -5.95 -7.26 8.17
C GLN A 91 -5.83 -5.85 7.60
N PHE A 92 -4.59 -5.40 7.39
CA PHE A 92 -4.29 -4.20 6.62
C PHE A 92 -3.54 -4.57 5.35
N LYS A 93 -4.11 -4.27 4.17
CA LYS A 93 -3.54 -4.66 2.87
C LYS A 93 -2.66 -3.58 2.25
N PHE A 94 -1.62 -4.04 1.56
CA PHE A 94 -0.69 -3.20 0.78
C PHE A 94 -0.91 -3.46 -0.70
N TYR A 95 -1.30 -2.43 -1.42
CA TYR A 95 -1.28 -2.36 -2.87
C TYR A 95 -0.17 -1.44 -3.32
N ASN A 96 0.34 -1.66 -4.52
CA ASN A 96 1.41 -0.87 -5.10
C ASN A 96 1.03 -0.50 -6.55
N LEU A 97 1.51 0.65 -7.02
CA LEU A 97 1.31 1.04 -8.42
C LEU A 97 1.84 -0.03 -9.38
N PHE A 98 2.92 -0.69 -9.00
CA PHE A 98 3.46 -1.86 -9.70
C PHE A 98 4.19 -2.79 -8.71
N TRP A 99 4.38 -4.06 -9.08
CA TRP A 99 4.81 -5.12 -8.17
C TRP A 99 6.33 -5.30 -8.06
N LEU A 100 7.14 -4.64 -8.91
CA LEU A 100 8.58 -4.81 -8.94
C LEU A 100 9.21 -4.43 -7.61
N GLN A 101 9.91 -5.38 -6.99
CA GLN A 101 10.54 -5.20 -5.69
C GLN A 101 11.90 -4.50 -5.85
N ASN A 102 12.05 -3.30 -5.33
CA ASN A 102 13.29 -2.56 -5.25
C ASN A 102 13.22 -1.53 -4.13
N THR A 103 14.36 -1.19 -3.54
CA THR A 103 14.48 -0.21 -2.45
C THR A 103 14.84 1.20 -2.92
N ASP A 104 15.27 1.37 -4.16
CA ASP A 104 15.51 2.67 -4.79
C ASP A 104 14.33 3.09 -5.66
N ASP A 105 13.62 4.14 -5.24
CA ASP A 105 12.41 4.61 -5.93
C ASP A 105 12.66 5.14 -7.35
N GLN A 106 13.83 5.72 -7.65
CA GLN A 106 14.11 6.24 -8.98
C GLN A 106 14.47 5.12 -9.92
N ASP A 107 15.33 4.22 -9.45
CA ASP A 107 15.79 3.07 -10.20
C ASP A 107 14.60 2.13 -10.53
N VAL A 108 13.73 1.89 -9.56
CA VAL A 108 12.56 1.02 -9.77
C VAL A 108 11.57 1.57 -10.79
N ILE A 109 11.39 2.90 -10.87
CA ILE A 109 10.52 3.49 -11.90
C ILE A 109 11.15 3.32 -13.29
N GLU A 110 12.46 3.54 -13.43
CA GLU A 110 13.16 3.33 -14.70
C GLU A 110 13.08 1.87 -15.13
N GLN A 111 13.32 0.92 -14.23
CA GLN A 111 13.20 -0.52 -14.50
C GLN A 111 11.77 -0.90 -14.90
N PHE A 112 10.76 -0.39 -14.18
CA PHE A 112 9.36 -0.63 -14.53
C PHE A 112 9.03 -0.12 -15.94
N VAL A 113 9.47 1.10 -16.29
CA VAL A 113 9.27 1.69 -17.62
C VAL A 113 9.96 0.85 -18.70
N GLU A 114 11.16 0.35 -18.42
CA GLU A 114 11.90 -0.53 -19.33
C GLU A 114 11.17 -1.85 -19.56
N LEU A 115 10.74 -2.54 -18.48
CA LEU A 115 10.01 -3.80 -18.56
C LEU A 115 8.70 -3.67 -19.35
N VAL A 116 7.94 -2.60 -19.11
CA VAL A 116 6.71 -2.33 -19.87
C VAL A 116 7.01 -2.06 -21.34
N THR A 117 8.06 -1.28 -21.63
CA THR A 117 8.45 -0.94 -23.00
C THR A 117 8.91 -2.18 -23.78
N LYS A 118 9.58 -3.13 -23.12
CA LYS A 118 9.98 -4.41 -23.69
C LYS A 118 8.85 -5.42 -23.82
N GLY A 119 7.71 -5.18 -23.17
CA GLY A 119 6.59 -6.13 -23.10
C GLY A 119 6.75 -7.24 -22.08
N ASP A 120 7.75 -7.16 -21.20
CA ASP A 120 8.02 -8.13 -20.13
C ASP A 120 7.07 -7.97 -18.93
N PHE A 121 6.39 -6.84 -18.83
CA PHE A 121 5.38 -6.53 -17.83
C PHE A 121 4.22 -5.76 -18.45
N GLN A 122 2.98 -6.21 -18.20
CA GLN A 122 1.79 -5.44 -18.59
C GLN A 122 1.57 -4.34 -17.56
N PHE A 123 1.48 -3.10 -18.00
CA PHE A 123 1.45 -1.96 -17.07
C PHE A 123 0.25 -1.93 -16.10
N ASP A 124 -0.81 -2.67 -16.39
CA ASP A 124 -2.02 -2.76 -15.58
C ASP A 124 -2.15 -4.09 -14.80
N GLU A 125 -1.17 -4.99 -14.87
CA GLU A 125 -1.17 -6.25 -14.10
C GLU A 125 -1.31 -6.04 -12.59
N SER A 126 -0.88 -4.89 -12.07
CA SER A 126 -0.94 -4.55 -10.64
C SER A 126 -2.28 -3.97 -10.19
N LEU A 127 -3.21 -3.70 -11.11
CA LEU A 127 -4.54 -3.26 -10.74
C LEU A 127 -5.32 -4.41 -10.11
N ILE A 128 -6.19 -4.05 -9.18
CA ILE A 128 -7.11 -4.97 -8.52
C ILE A 128 -8.54 -4.75 -9.01
N GLU A 129 -9.41 -5.69 -8.71
CA GLU A 129 -10.83 -5.55 -9.00
C GLU A 129 -11.47 -4.47 -8.12
N LEU A 130 -12.42 -3.72 -8.69
CA LEU A 130 -13.17 -2.69 -7.96
C LEU A 130 -13.87 -3.26 -6.72
N VAL A 131 -14.38 -4.48 -6.80
CA VAL A 131 -15.07 -5.16 -5.70
C VAL A 131 -14.11 -5.44 -4.54
N GLU A 132 -12.85 -5.75 -4.82
CA GLU A 132 -11.83 -5.94 -3.77
C GLU A 132 -11.52 -4.61 -3.07
N LEU A 133 -11.34 -3.53 -3.84
CA LEU A 133 -11.05 -2.21 -3.28
C LEU A 133 -12.18 -1.71 -2.37
N LYS A 134 -13.44 -1.98 -2.73
CA LYS A 134 -14.64 -1.64 -1.94
C LYS A 134 -14.79 -2.39 -0.61
N GLN A 135 -14.02 -3.47 -0.39
CA GLN A 135 -14.02 -4.19 0.89
C GLN A 135 -13.28 -3.45 2.01
N HIS A 136 -12.55 -2.39 1.67
CA HIS A 136 -11.78 -1.62 2.62
C HIS A 136 -12.57 -0.43 3.17
N PRO A 137 -12.52 -0.15 4.48
CA PRO A 137 -13.19 1.01 5.06
C PRO A 137 -12.57 2.34 4.60
N TRP A 138 -11.29 2.33 4.19
CA TRP A 138 -10.56 3.49 3.70
C TRP A 138 -9.28 3.10 2.97
N ILE A 139 -8.71 4.05 2.23
CA ILE A 139 -7.49 3.90 1.44
C ILE A 139 -6.50 5.00 1.81
N LEU A 140 -5.30 4.63 2.25
CA LEU A 140 -4.17 5.55 2.43
C LEU A 140 -3.38 5.67 1.11
N LEU A 141 -3.19 6.89 0.63
CA LEU A 141 -2.39 7.16 -0.57
C LEU A 141 -0.98 7.62 -0.19
N GLY A 142 0.04 6.94 -0.73
CA GLY A 142 1.43 7.18 -0.34
C GLY A 142 2.48 6.82 -1.41
N TRP A 143 2.20 7.00 -2.69
CA TRP A 143 3.11 6.64 -3.79
C TRP A 143 4.22 7.66 -4.09
N GLY A 144 4.40 8.67 -3.23
CA GLY A 144 5.48 9.63 -3.35
C GLY A 144 5.16 10.90 -4.16
N VAL A 145 6.10 11.83 -4.08
CA VAL A 145 5.96 13.19 -4.64
C VAL A 145 6.95 13.48 -5.77
N LYS A 146 7.55 12.45 -6.35
CA LYS A 146 8.53 12.62 -7.43
C LYS A 146 7.85 13.21 -8.68
N LYS A 147 8.51 14.20 -9.29
CA LYS A 147 8.07 14.75 -10.56
C LYS A 147 8.27 13.73 -11.69
N HIS A 148 7.28 13.65 -12.58
CA HIS A 148 7.34 12.76 -13.72
C HIS A 148 8.39 13.25 -14.73
N LYS A 149 9.23 12.32 -15.20
CA LYS A 149 10.11 12.54 -16.35
C LYS A 149 9.35 12.29 -17.66
N ARG A 150 9.75 12.94 -18.74
CA ARG A 150 9.07 12.83 -20.04
C ARG A 150 8.92 11.41 -20.55
N HIS A 151 9.90 10.55 -20.29
CA HIS A 151 9.91 9.16 -20.76
C HIS A 151 9.18 8.19 -19.82
N TRP A 152 8.64 8.65 -18.68
CA TRP A 152 7.90 7.83 -17.71
C TRP A 152 6.42 7.65 -18.07
N ARG A 153 6.08 7.58 -19.36
CA ARG A 153 4.67 7.41 -19.80
C ARG A 153 3.98 6.19 -19.16
N PRO A 154 4.57 4.96 -19.14
CA PRO A 154 3.95 3.81 -18.49
C PRO A 154 3.66 4.04 -16.99
N PHE A 155 4.57 4.72 -16.29
CA PHE A 155 4.39 5.08 -14.88
C PHE A 155 3.23 6.07 -14.67
N VAL A 156 3.08 7.05 -15.56
CA VAL A 156 1.95 7.98 -15.50
C VAL A 156 0.65 7.25 -15.77
N GLN A 157 0.61 6.38 -16.78
CA GLN A 157 -0.57 5.61 -17.15
C GLN A 157 -1.07 4.70 -16.03
N ILE A 158 -0.19 3.96 -15.36
CA ILE A 158 -0.59 3.10 -14.24
C ILE A 158 -1.12 3.92 -13.08
N LYS A 159 -0.49 5.05 -12.77
CA LYS A 159 -0.95 5.97 -11.73
C LYS A 159 -2.33 6.53 -12.03
N ASP A 160 -2.59 6.96 -13.28
CA ASP A 160 -3.88 7.47 -13.71
C ASP A 160 -4.97 6.38 -13.61
N LYS A 161 -4.66 5.13 -13.96
CA LYS A 161 -5.58 4.00 -13.80
C LYS A 161 -5.91 3.73 -12.33
N TRP A 162 -4.93 3.74 -11.44
CA TRP A 162 -5.16 3.61 -10.01
C TRP A 162 -6.03 4.74 -9.47
N VAL A 163 -5.76 5.99 -9.88
CA VAL A 163 -6.58 7.15 -9.49
C VAL A 163 -8.03 6.97 -9.95
N SER A 164 -8.26 6.55 -11.19
CA SER A 164 -9.60 6.30 -11.73
C SER A 164 -10.32 5.18 -10.94
N LEU A 165 -9.63 4.07 -10.64
CA LEU A 165 -10.17 2.97 -9.87
C LEU A 165 -10.57 3.42 -8.44
N ILE A 166 -9.68 4.16 -7.78
CA ILE A 166 -9.92 4.70 -6.43
C ILE A 166 -11.11 5.65 -6.42
N GLN A 167 -11.21 6.57 -7.37
CA GLN A 167 -12.35 7.48 -7.50
C GLN A 167 -13.66 6.73 -7.74
N THR A 168 -13.64 5.70 -8.59
CA THR A 168 -14.82 4.87 -8.90
C THR A 168 -15.24 4.02 -7.69
N SER A 169 -14.32 3.70 -6.78
CA SER A 169 -14.63 2.91 -5.58
C SER A 169 -15.53 3.64 -4.59
N CYS A 170 -15.48 4.97 -4.56
CA CYS A 170 -16.11 5.82 -3.55
C CYS A 170 -15.69 5.51 -2.10
N VAL A 171 -14.63 4.73 -1.91
CA VAL A 171 -14.05 4.46 -0.59
C VAL A 171 -13.36 5.72 -0.09
N PRO A 172 -13.54 6.11 1.20
CA PRO A 172 -12.84 7.24 1.78
C PRO A 172 -11.32 7.15 1.59
N ILE A 173 -10.72 8.24 1.14
CA ILE A 173 -9.28 8.32 0.89
C ILE A 173 -8.62 9.37 1.78
N PHE A 174 -7.41 9.08 2.23
CA PHE A 174 -6.57 10.09 2.88
C PHE A 174 -5.09 9.88 2.54
N GLY A 175 -4.28 10.86 2.87
CA GLY A 175 -2.84 10.86 2.66
C GLY A 175 -2.30 12.27 2.77
N LYS A 176 -1.01 12.41 3.07
CA LYS A 176 -0.37 13.72 3.15
C LYS A 176 -0.06 14.21 1.74
N ALA A 177 -0.92 15.09 1.19
CA ALA A 177 -0.74 15.66 -0.14
C ALA A 177 0.43 16.66 -0.18
N HIS A 178 1.10 16.77 -1.33
CA HIS A 178 2.15 17.78 -1.56
C HIS A 178 1.54 19.16 -1.80
N PRO A 179 1.87 20.20 -1.01
CA PRO A 179 1.14 21.48 -1.01
C PRO A 179 1.28 22.28 -2.31
N LYS A 180 2.34 22.06 -3.07
CA LYS A 180 2.63 22.82 -4.31
C LYS A 180 2.10 22.17 -5.59
N GLN A 181 1.45 21.00 -5.50
CA GLN A 181 1.01 20.26 -6.68
C GLN A 181 -0.51 20.24 -6.73
N LYS A 182 -1.08 21.11 -7.56
CA LYS A 182 -2.53 21.31 -7.72
C LYS A 182 -3.28 20.12 -8.33
N SER A 183 -2.59 19.15 -8.93
CA SER A 183 -3.20 18.00 -9.60
C SER A 183 -3.68 16.89 -8.65
N GLY A 184 -3.54 17.05 -7.34
CA GLY A 184 -4.12 16.13 -6.32
C GLY A 184 -3.50 14.73 -6.22
N TYR A 185 -2.52 14.38 -7.08
CA TYR A 185 -2.02 13.01 -7.19
C TYR A 185 -0.60 12.82 -6.68
N TYR A 186 -0.14 13.66 -5.75
CA TYR A 186 1.18 13.59 -5.15
C TYR A 186 1.05 13.51 -3.64
N TYR A 187 1.26 12.30 -3.11
CA TYR A 187 1.14 11.99 -1.69
C TYR A 187 2.50 11.58 -1.15
N TYR A 188 2.93 12.20 -0.05
CA TYR A 188 4.14 11.79 0.63
C TYR A 188 4.09 10.33 1.03
N HIS A 189 5.21 9.62 0.88
CA HIS A 189 5.32 8.24 1.34
C HIS A 189 5.18 8.18 2.86
N PRO A 190 4.40 7.24 3.44
CA PRO A 190 4.15 7.17 4.88
C PRO A 190 5.41 6.83 5.70
N CYS A 191 6.45 6.28 5.07
CA CYS A 191 7.74 6.00 5.69
C CYS A 191 8.85 6.74 4.91
N PRO A 192 9.15 8.01 5.23
CA PRO A 192 10.22 8.74 4.57
C PRO A 192 11.59 8.11 4.85
N GLN A 193 12.51 8.25 3.89
CA GLN A 193 13.88 7.76 4.02
C GLN A 193 14.61 8.41 5.21
N ILE A 194 14.39 9.71 5.43
CA ILE A 194 14.94 10.45 6.57
C ILE A 194 14.16 10.01 7.83
N GLN A 195 14.83 9.25 8.70
CA GLN A 195 14.20 8.65 9.87
C GLN A 195 13.60 9.68 10.84
N THR A 196 14.24 10.83 11.01
CA THR A 196 13.76 11.92 11.88
C THR A 196 12.43 12.52 11.44
N HIS A 197 12.03 12.33 10.17
CA HIS A 197 10.74 12.79 9.65
C HIS A 197 9.60 11.79 9.91
N ARG A 198 9.90 10.56 10.29
CA ARG A 198 8.89 9.48 10.45
C ARG A 198 7.85 9.77 11.54
N PRO A 199 8.21 10.26 12.75
CA PRO A 199 7.20 10.60 13.75
C PRO A 199 6.25 11.70 13.27
N GLN A 200 6.76 12.71 12.58
CA GLN A 200 5.95 13.82 12.09
C GLN A 200 4.96 13.37 11.00
N ILE A 201 5.38 12.49 10.08
CA ILE A 201 4.48 12.00 9.03
C ILE A 201 3.34 11.15 9.63
N ILE A 202 3.61 10.38 10.69
CA ILE A 202 2.57 9.63 11.41
C ILE A 202 1.57 10.55 12.07
N ASN A 203 2.03 11.60 12.77
CA ASN A 203 1.15 12.60 13.39
C ASN A 203 0.26 13.26 12.32
N ASP A 204 0.86 13.70 11.21
CA ASP A 204 0.11 14.32 10.11
C ASP A 204 -0.95 13.37 9.52
N LEU A 205 -0.60 12.08 9.33
CA LEU A 205 -1.51 11.09 8.77
C LEU A 205 -2.66 10.75 9.75
N GLU A 206 -2.39 10.65 11.03
CA GLU A 206 -3.40 10.46 12.07
C GLU A 206 -4.38 11.64 12.13
N ASP A 207 -3.87 12.87 12.08
CA ASP A 207 -4.69 14.08 12.04
C ASP A 207 -5.57 14.14 10.79
N ILE A 208 -5.02 13.74 9.63
CA ILE A 208 -5.79 13.70 8.37
C ILE A 208 -6.85 12.61 8.44
N TYR A 209 -6.52 11.41 8.94
CA TYR A 209 -7.47 10.33 9.14
C TYR A 209 -8.65 10.76 10.01
N ASN A 210 -8.37 11.36 11.16
CA ASN A 210 -9.42 11.82 12.10
C ASN A 210 -10.36 12.84 11.46
N ARG A 211 -9.84 13.75 10.61
CA ARG A 211 -10.66 14.76 9.91
C ARG A 211 -11.46 14.19 8.74
N VAL A 212 -10.92 13.22 8.01
CA VAL A 212 -11.50 12.78 6.74
C VAL A 212 -12.29 11.49 6.90
N VAL A 213 -11.77 10.52 7.63
CA VAL A 213 -12.37 9.16 7.72
C VAL A 213 -13.26 9.06 8.93
N ARG A 214 -12.73 9.32 10.12
CA ARG A 214 -13.49 9.17 11.38
C ARG A 214 -14.72 10.08 11.43
N HIS A 215 -14.66 11.26 10.83
CA HIS A 215 -15.82 12.16 10.78
C HIS A 215 -16.95 11.61 9.91
N LEU A 216 -16.63 10.86 8.85
CA LEU A 216 -17.64 10.18 8.03
C LEU A 216 -18.28 9.00 8.75
N GLU A 217 -17.51 8.24 9.55
CA GLU A 217 -18.04 7.12 10.35
C GLU A 217 -19.04 7.59 11.41
N ILE A 218 -18.79 8.75 12.05
CA ILE A 218 -19.68 9.33 13.06
C ILE A 218 -21.00 9.80 12.42
N ASN A 219 -20.95 10.49 11.29
CA ASN A 219 -22.14 11.01 10.62
C ASN A 219 -23.05 9.88 10.10
N ILE A 220 -22.49 8.78 9.58
CA ILE A 220 -23.28 7.62 9.15
C ILE A 220 -23.99 6.96 10.32
N SER A 221 -23.34 6.84 11.48
CA SER A 221 -23.96 6.26 12.68
C SER A 221 -25.08 7.13 13.28
N GLU A 222 -25.02 8.44 13.15
CA GLU A 222 -26.07 9.38 13.60
C GLU A 222 -27.29 9.35 12.67
N ASP A 223 -27.07 9.24 11.33
CA ASP A 223 -28.15 9.14 10.35
C ASP A 223 -28.93 7.82 10.47
N GLU A 224 -28.26 6.70 10.79
CA GLU A 224 -28.92 5.41 11.04
C GLU A 224 -29.78 5.42 12.32
N ILE A 225 -29.40 6.19 13.35
CA ILE A 225 -30.16 6.33 14.61
C ILE A 225 -31.39 7.23 14.41
N HIS A 226 -31.32 8.23 13.52
CA HIS A 226 -32.42 9.17 13.28
C HIS A 226 -33.36 8.77 12.14
N GLY A 227 -32.99 7.78 11.32
CA GLY A 227 -33.81 7.22 10.22
C GLY A 227 -34.81 6.16 10.64
N THR A 228 -34.92 5.81 11.92
CA THR A 228 -35.83 4.78 12.45
C THR A 228 -36.92 5.39 13.31
N ILE A 229 -37.69 6.36 12.79
CA ILE A 229 -38.93 6.85 13.38
C ILE A 229 -40.02 6.85 12.31
#